data_b24f678cf33f62a8b51ffaadeccab428
#
_entry.id   b24f678cf33f62a8b51ffaadeccab428
#
_cell.length_a   1.000
_cell.length_b   1.000
_cell.length_c   1.000
_cell.angle_alpha   90.00
_cell.angle_beta   90.00
_cell.angle_gamma   90.00
#
_symmetry.space_group_name_H-M   'P 1'
#
loop_
_entity.id
_entity.type
_entity.pdbx_description
1 polymer ?
#
loop_
_entity_poly.entity_id
_entity_poly.type
_entity_poly.pdbx_seq_one_letter_code
_entity_poly.pdbx_strand_id
1 'polypeptide(L)'
;MEIVFLRSFLIDIKKLNDKKLKTKIKEFIVELENSESVEGLSNVKKLKGFSSAYRWRVADYRLGFYKDDVVIELARFVKRNDIYKVFP
;
A
#
# COMPACT_ATOMS: atom_id res chain seq x y z
N MET A 1 3.86 -1.84 13.69
CA MET A 1 2.99 -2.92 13.17
C MET A 1 3.79 -3.86 12.31
N GLU A 2 3.42 -5.11 12.29
CA GLU A 2 4.06 -6.10 11.41
C GLU A 2 3.61 -5.87 9.96
N ILE A 3 4.58 -5.93 9.03
CA ILE A 3 4.29 -5.77 7.60
C ILE A 3 4.44 -7.13 6.93
N VAL A 4 3.41 -7.54 6.20
CA VAL A 4 3.41 -8.76 5.41
C VAL A 4 3.32 -8.37 3.94
N PHE A 5 4.19 -8.96 3.12
CA PHE A 5 4.20 -8.72 1.68
C PHE A 5 3.45 -9.86 0.99
N LEU A 6 2.25 -9.58 0.51
CA LEU A 6 1.52 -10.60 -0.23
C LEU A 6 2.22 -10.85 -1.57
N ARG A 7 2.05 -12.06 -2.09
CA ARG A 7 2.69 -12.46 -3.35
C ARG A 7 2.33 -11.52 -4.50
N SER A 8 1.08 -11.09 -4.58
CA SER A 8 0.63 -10.18 -5.62
C SER A 8 1.37 -8.84 -5.58
N PHE A 9 1.63 -8.32 -4.37
CA PHE A 9 2.42 -7.11 -4.20
C PHE A 9 3.86 -7.33 -4.68
N LEU A 10 4.47 -8.43 -4.31
CA LEU A 10 5.85 -8.73 -4.71
C LEU A 10 5.97 -8.83 -6.23
N ILE A 11 4.98 -9.44 -6.88
CA ILE A 11 4.94 -9.52 -8.34
C ILE A 11 4.85 -8.13 -8.96
N ASP A 12 3.99 -7.28 -8.40
CA ASP A 12 3.84 -5.90 -8.90
C ASP A 12 5.15 -5.11 -8.77
N ILE A 13 5.82 -5.23 -7.62
CA ILE A 13 7.09 -4.53 -7.38
C ILE A 13 8.18 -5.03 -8.31
N LYS A 14 8.20 -6.32 -8.61
CA LYS A 14 9.20 -6.90 -9.50
C LYS A 14 9.12 -6.32 -10.91
N LYS A 15 7.93 -5.92 -11.34
CA LYS A 15 7.70 -5.32 -12.66
C LYS A 15 8.06 -3.83 -12.70
N LEU A 16 8.27 -3.22 -11.54
CA LEU A 16 8.51 -1.79 -11.43
C LEU A 16 9.99 -1.48 -11.67
N ASN A 17 10.27 -0.57 -12.62
CA ASN A 17 11.63 -0.17 -12.95
C ASN A 17 12.01 1.22 -12.44
N ASP A 18 11.07 1.93 -11.83
CA ASP A 18 11.27 3.30 -11.37
C ASP A 18 11.95 3.30 -9.99
N LYS A 19 13.21 3.73 -9.96
CA LYS A 19 14.00 3.74 -8.72
C LYS A 19 13.48 4.74 -7.70
N LYS A 20 12.95 5.88 -8.16
CA LYS A 20 12.38 6.89 -7.26
C LYS A 20 11.14 6.37 -6.57
N LEU A 21 10.27 5.67 -7.31
CA LEU A 21 9.09 5.05 -6.72
C LEU A 21 9.48 3.97 -5.74
N LYS A 22 10.48 3.15 -6.05
CA LYS A 22 10.94 2.10 -5.13
C LYS A 22 11.44 2.69 -3.82
N THR A 23 12.14 3.81 -3.89
CA THR A 23 12.62 4.52 -2.69
C THR A 23 11.44 5.02 -1.86
N LYS A 24 10.45 5.64 -2.51
CA LYS A 24 9.24 6.13 -1.82
C LYS A 24 8.47 5.00 -1.17
N ILE A 25 8.39 3.84 -1.82
CA ILE A 25 7.71 2.66 -1.27
C ILE A 25 8.44 2.20 -0.01
N LYS A 26 9.77 2.12 -0.04
CA LYS A 26 10.58 1.72 1.12
C LYS A 26 10.36 2.68 2.29
N GLU A 27 10.36 3.97 2.03
CA GLU A 27 10.12 4.99 3.04
C GLU A 27 8.73 4.85 3.64
N PHE A 28 7.73 4.59 2.81
CA PHE A 28 6.37 4.41 3.28
C PHE A 28 6.24 3.15 4.15
N ILE A 29 6.92 2.07 3.78
CA ILE A 29 6.92 0.84 4.57
C ILE A 29 7.49 1.10 5.97
N VAL A 30 8.59 1.84 6.06
CA VAL A 30 9.17 2.21 7.37
C VAL A 30 8.18 3.06 8.16
N GLU A 31 7.50 3.99 7.50
CA GLU A 31 6.49 4.82 8.13
C GLU A 31 5.34 3.98 8.69
N LEU A 32 4.88 2.98 7.93
CA LEU A 32 3.85 2.05 8.37
C LEU A 32 4.30 1.24 9.60
N GLU A 33 5.54 0.75 9.56
CA GLU A 33 6.09 -0.04 10.67
C GLU A 33 6.12 0.74 11.98
N ASN A 34 6.38 2.04 11.88
CA ASN A 34 6.53 2.92 13.04
C ASN A 34 5.23 3.61 13.46
N SER A 35 4.15 3.38 12.74
CA SER A 35 2.88 4.06 13.02
C SER A 35 2.01 3.24 13.95
N GLU A 36 1.28 3.94 14.82
CA GLU A 36 0.23 3.33 15.65
C GLU A 36 -1.11 3.36 14.91
N SER A 37 -1.26 4.29 13.97
CA SER A 37 -2.49 4.47 13.20
C SER A 37 -2.13 4.90 11.78
N VAL A 38 -2.75 4.25 10.79
CA VAL A 38 -2.49 4.57 9.38
C VAL A 38 -3.38 5.70 8.87
N GLU A 39 -4.47 6.00 9.56
CA GLU A 39 -5.42 7.02 9.11
C GLU A 39 -4.83 8.42 9.07
N GLY A 40 -3.83 8.69 9.90
CA GLY A 40 -3.17 9.99 9.93
C GLY A 40 -2.04 10.16 8.94
N LEU A 41 -1.68 9.12 8.19
CA LEU A 41 -0.57 9.21 7.25
C LEU A 41 -0.98 9.95 5.98
N SER A 42 -0.03 10.73 5.44
CA SER A 42 -0.27 11.50 4.22
C SER A 42 -0.64 10.60 3.05
N ASN A 43 -1.67 10.99 2.31
CA ASN A 43 -2.12 10.30 1.09
C ASN A 43 -2.64 8.88 1.32
N VAL A 44 -2.95 8.53 2.56
CA VAL A 44 -3.59 7.26 2.89
C VAL A 44 -5.08 7.50 3.05
N LYS A 45 -5.87 6.64 2.43
CA LYS A 45 -7.32 6.73 2.48
C LYS A 45 -7.92 5.35 2.66
N LYS A 46 -8.86 5.24 3.61
CA LYS A 46 -9.63 4.02 3.79
C LYS A 46 -10.62 3.87 2.65
N LEU A 47 -10.77 2.67 2.11
CA LEU A 47 -11.73 2.43 1.04
C LEU A 47 -13.13 2.39 1.60
N LYS A 48 -14.03 3.10 0.94
CA LYS A 48 -15.43 3.17 1.34
C LYS A 48 -16.09 1.80 1.18
N GLY A 49 -16.82 1.37 2.20
CA GLY A 49 -17.49 0.08 2.19
C GLY A 49 -16.64 -1.09 2.66
N PHE A 50 -15.40 -0.85 3.05
CA PHE A 50 -14.48 -1.90 3.52
C PHE A 50 -13.90 -1.50 4.87
N SER A 51 -13.91 -2.43 5.81
CA SER A 51 -13.46 -2.13 7.18
C SER A 51 -11.94 -2.15 7.33
N SER A 52 -11.22 -2.83 6.43
CA SER A 52 -9.78 -3.05 6.60
C SER A 52 -8.94 -2.74 5.37
N ALA A 53 -9.51 -2.18 4.32
CA ALA A 53 -8.81 -1.91 3.07
C ALA A 53 -8.48 -0.43 2.92
N TYR A 54 -7.23 -0.15 2.58
CA TYR A 54 -6.68 1.20 2.46
C TYR A 54 -5.90 1.36 1.17
N ARG A 55 -5.76 2.60 0.73
CA ARG A 55 -4.96 2.98 -0.43
C ARG A 55 -3.98 4.07 -0.05
N TRP A 56 -2.76 3.93 -0.52
CA TRP A 56 -1.77 5.01 -0.47
C TRP A 56 -1.54 5.54 -1.87
N ARG A 57 -1.68 6.85 -2.04
CA ARG A 57 -1.47 7.51 -3.31
C ARG A 57 -0.03 7.99 -3.42
N VAL A 58 0.65 7.59 -4.48
CA VAL A 58 2.00 8.04 -4.79
C VAL A 58 2.17 8.19 -6.29
N ALA A 59 2.38 9.43 -6.76
CA ALA A 59 2.46 9.73 -8.20
C ALA A 59 1.23 9.17 -8.93
N ASP A 60 1.44 8.48 -10.03
CA ASP A 60 0.35 7.87 -10.81
C ASP A 60 0.06 6.43 -10.38
N TYR A 61 0.52 6.05 -9.19
CA TYR A 61 0.37 4.71 -8.66
C TYR A 61 -0.42 4.71 -7.37
N ARG A 62 -0.94 3.53 -7.04
CA ARG A 62 -1.65 3.30 -5.78
C ARG A 62 -1.15 2.01 -5.15
N LEU A 63 -0.88 2.05 -3.86
CA LEU A 63 -0.56 0.88 -3.07
C LEU A 63 -1.78 0.50 -2.26
N GLY A 64 -2.35 -0.68 -2.56
CA GLY A 64 -3.47 -1.21 -1.80
C GLY A 64 -2.98 -2.12 -0.69
N PHE A 65 -3.50 -1.91 0.52
CA PHE A 65 -3.10 -2.74 1.66
C PHE A 65 -4.28 -2.98 2.60
N TYR A 66 -4.19 -4.07 3.34
CA TYR A 66 -5.14 -4.40 4.39
C TYR A 66 -4.49 -4.18 5.74
N LYS A 67 -5.29 -3.78 6.71
CA LYS A 67 -4.80 -3.55 8.08
C LYS A 67 -5.79 -4.12 9.08
N ASP A 68 -5.29 -4.96 10.00
CA ASP A 68 -6.00 -5.29 11.23
C ASP A 68 -5.28 -4.64 12.41
N ASP A 69 -5.49 -5.14 13.63
CA ASP A 69 -4.95 -4.50 14.84
C ASP A 69 -3.42 -4.56 14.91
N VAL A 70 -2.79 -5.57 14.33
CA VAL A 70 -1.36 -5.84 14.51
C VAL A 70 -0.59 -6.01 13.21
N VAL A 71 -1.27 -6.29 12.09
CA VAL A 71 -0.64 -6.65 10.82
C VAL A 71 -1.14 -5.75 9.70
N ILE A 72 -0.20 -5.34 8.84
CA ILE A 72 -0.51 -4.67 7.58
C ILE A 72 -0.06 -5.60 6.46
N GLU A 73 -0.99 -5.91 5.54
CA GLU A 73 -0.69 -6.76 4.39
C GLU A 73 -0.65 -5.90 3.14
N LEU A 74 0.54 -5.76 2.55
CA LEU A 74 0.69 -5.04 1.28
C LEU A 74 0.23 -5.94 0.15
N ALA A 75 -0.82 -5.53 -0.55
CA ALA A 75 -1.55 -6.40 -1.46
C ALA A 75 -1.26 -6.12 -2.94
N ARG A 76 -1.30 -4.87 -3.37
CA ARG A 76 -1.09 -4.50 -4.78
C ARG A 76 -0.36 -3.18 -4.89
N PHE A 77 0.43 -3.04 -5.96
CA PHE A 77 1.03 -1.76 -6.33
C PHE A 77 0.92 -1.60 -7.84
N VAL A 78 -0.09 -0.84 -8.27
CA VAL A 78 -0.41 -0.67 -9.68
C VAL A 78 -0.79 0.77 -9.97
N LYS A 79 -0.92 1.12 -11.25
CA LYS A 79 -1.32 2.46 -11.64
C LYS A 79 -2.72 2.78 -11.16
N ARG A 80 -2.98 4.08 -10.99
CA ARG A 80 -4.24 4.60 -10.48
C ARG A 80 -5.48 4.00 -11.15
N ASN A 81 -5.44 3.88 -12.47
CA ASN A 81 -6.60 3.37 -13.20
C ASN A 81 -6.82 1.86 -13.02
N ASP A 82 -5.77 1.14 -12.66
CA ASP A 82 -5.83 -0.31 -12.53
C ASP A 82 -6.18 -0.78 -11.13
N ILE A 83 -5.96 0.05 -10.12
CA ILE A 83 -6.19 -0.36 -8.73
C ILE A 83 -7.64 -0.78 -8.47
N TYR A 84 -8.59 -0.09 -9.11
CA TYR A 84 -10.01 -0.39 -8.93
C TYR A 84 -10.42 -1.75 -9.48
N LYS A 85 -9.61 -2.33 -10.37
CA LYS A 85 -9.89 -3.64 -10.98
C LYS A 85 -9.32 -4.80 -10.18
N VAL A 86 -8.32 -4.52 -9.34
CA VAL A 86 -7.54 -5.58 -8.70
C VAL A 86 -7.54 -5.48 -7.17
N PHE A 87 -8.04 -4.40 -6.58
CA PHE A 87 -7.99 -4.18 -5.13
C PHE A 87 -9.24 -3.43 -4.64
N PRO A 88 -9.86 -3.88 -3.56
CA PRO A 88 -9.70 -5.17 -2.92
C PRO A 88 -10.35 -6.31 -3.68
#